data_e90e90855246c881a900ad4518a70ad6
#
_entry.id   e90e90855246c881a900ad4518a70ad6
#
_cell.length_a   1.000
_cell.length_b   1.000
_cell.length_c   1.000
_cell.angle_alpha   90.00
_cell.angle_beta   90.00
_cell.angle_gamma   90.00
#
_symmetry.space_group_name_H-M   'P 1'
#
loop_
_entity.id
_entity.type
_entity.pdbx_description
1 polymer ?
#
loop_
_entity_poly.entity_id
_entity_poly.type
_entity_poly.pdbx_seq_one_letter_code
_entity_poly.pdbx_strand_id
1 'polypeptide(L)'
;MTRPLLRIGTRGSPLALAQAREARDRLAAAHPDLADPNACEIVAIKTGGDRVRDRPLAEVGGKGLFTREIEAALGDGRIDLAVHSMKDLPTWLPDGLEIAAVLPREDPRDAFLSPHGRRIADLPEGAVFGTASLRRQAQVLALRPDLRCVLLRGNVDTRLRKLAAGEVDATMLALAGLRRLGREAEAQAALDPDEILPAAGQGAIGLEVRSEDRRVRDLVRLVDHPASSRRVAAERACLEVLDGSCRTPIAALAEPVEVAGGLRLRALVAQPDGSEIYRSDCSGPGAGMADAKALGRVAGRELRQLAGDAFFAALSDRVGAD
;
A
#
# COMPACT_ATOMS: atom_id res chain seq x y z
N MET A 1 9.30 2.19 36.71
CA MET A 1 9.30 2.73 35.33
C MET A 1 7.95 3.38 35.12
N THR A 2 7.89 4.64 34.74
CA THR A 2 6.65 5.35 34.39
C THR A 2 6.07 4.74 33.12
N ARG A 3 4.75 4.56 33.11
CA ARG A 3 4.05 4.05 31.91
C ARG A 3 4.23 5.05 30.76
N PRO A 4 4.54 4.58 29.51
CA PRO A 4 4.66 5.48 28.37
C PRO A 4 3.32 6.20 28.13
N LEU A 5 3.39 7.43 27.64
CA LEU A 5 2.20 8.24 27.32
C LEU A 5 1.48 7.72 26.09
N LEU A 6 2.22 7.09 25.14
CA LEU A 6 1.68 6.56 23.90
C LEU A 6 2.37 5.25 23.51
N ARG A 7 1.59 4.19 23.28
CA ARG A 7 2.06 2.91 22.75
C ARG A 7 1.70 2.80 21.28
N ILE A 8 2.71 2.73 20.43
CA ILE A 8 2.61 2.70 18.98
C ILE A 8 2.78 1.26 18.49
N GLY A 9 1.70 0.63 18.05
CA GLY A 9 1.71 -0.72 17.51
C GLY A 9 2.08 -0.75 16.04
N THR A 10 2.87 -1.73 15.63
CA THR A 10 3.21 -1.97 14.23
C THR A 10 3.69 -3.40 14.03
N ARG A 11 3.88 -3.82 12.78
CA ARG A 11 4.51 -5.13 12.45
C ARG A 11 6.00 -5.12 12.81
N GLY A 12 6.55 -6.31 13.03
CA GLY A 12 7.98 -6.47 13.37
C GLY A 12 8.96 -6.40 12.17
N SER A 13 8.51 -6.10 10.95
CA SER A 13 9.41 -6.00 9.80
C SER A 13 10.25 -4.71 9.85
N PRO A 14 11.49 -4.71 9.30
CA PRO A 14 12.34 -3.51 9.28
C PRO A 14 11.63 -2.28 8.72
N LEU A 15 10.86 -2.43 7.63
CA LEU A 15 10.11 -1.33 7.03
C LEU A 15 8.99 -0.83 7.95
N ALA A 16 8.23 -1.72 8.57
CA ALA A 16 7.16 -1.33 9.49
C ALA A 16 7.71 -0.60 10.72
N LEU A 17 8.84 -1.05 11.26
CA LEU A 17 9.53 -0.36 12.36
C LEU A 17 10.07 1.02 11.93
N ALA A 18 10.59 1.15 10.70
CA ALA A 18 11.01 2.45 10.16
C ALA A 18 9.82 3.42 10.05
N GLN A 19 8.66 2.94 9.58
CA GLN A 19 7.43 3.72 9.50
C GLN A 19 6.91 4.14 10.89
N ALA A 20 6.97 3.23 11.87
CA ALA A 20 6.57 3.55 13.25
C ALA A 20 7.50 4.58 13.89
N ARG A 21 8.81 4.53 13.60
CA ARG A 21 9.78 5.56 14.04
C ARG A 21 9.48 6.91 13.39
N GLU A 22 9.22 6.93 12.07
CA GLU A 22 8.81 8.17 11.36
C GLU A 22 7.56 8.79 12.00
N ALA A 23 6.55 7.97 12.31
CA ALA A 23 5.34 8.44 12.99
C ALA A 23 5.63 8.98 14.39
N ARG A 24 6.40 8.25 15.19
CA ARG A 24 6.84 8.69 16.53
C ARG A 24 7.58 10.03 16.47
N ASP A 25 8.55 10.15 15.60
CA ASP A 25 9.40 11.34 15.50
C ASP A 25 8.58 12.58 15.09
N ARG A 26 7.59 12.41 14.20
CA ARG A 26 6.64 13.48 13.83
C ARG A 26 5.72 13.86 14.99
N LEU A 27 5.22 12.88 15.75
CA LEU A 27 4.40 13.14 16.93
C LEU A 27 5.22 13.86 18.01
N ALA A 28 6.47 13.44 18.26
CA ALA A 28 7.37 14.10 19.18
C ALA A 28 7.69 15.55 18.78
N ALA A 29 7.84 15.81 17.48
CA ALA A 29 8.05 17.17 16.96
C ALA A 29 6.82 18.06 17.10
N ALA A 30 5.61 17.50 17.04
CA ALA A 30 4.35 18.23 17.15
C ALA A 30 3.88 18.44 18.59
N HIS A 31 4.34 17.61 19.54
CA HIS A 31 3.88 17.60 20.92
C HIS A 31 5.05 17.59 21.91
N PRO A 32 5.29 18.67 22.66
CA PRO A 32 6.38 18.75 23.64
C PRO A 32 6.38 17.60 24.66
N ASP A 33 5.20 17.16 25.12
CA ASP A 33 5.06 16.06 26.09
C ASP A 33 5.50 14.70 25.53
N LEU A 34 5.55 14.55 24.20
CA LEU A 34 6.03 13.33 23.52
C LEU A 34 7.50 13.42 23.10
N ALA A 35 8.20 14.52 23.40
CA ALA A 35 9.60 14.71 23.08
C ALA A 35 10.55 13.87 23.93
N ASP A 36 10.10 13.42 25.13
CA ASP A 36 10.86 12.46 25.96
C ASP A 36 10.97 11.13 25.20
N PRO A 37 12.17 10.56 25.02
CA PRO A 37 12.36 9.27 24.37
C PRO A 37 11.54 8.11 24.96
N ASN A 38 11.17 8.21 26.24
CA ASN A 38 10.35 7.21 26.93
C ASN A 38 8.84 7.48 26.85
N ALA A 39 8.44 8.63 26.30
CA ALA A 39 7.03 8.97 26.18
C ALA A 39 6.29 8.10 25.15
N CYS A 40 7.00 7.64 24.12
CA CYS A 40 6.45 6.81 23.07
C CYS A 40 7.14 5.45 23.01
N GLU A 41 6.40 4.37 23.25
CA GLU A 41 6.86 2.99 23.10
C GLU A 41 6.42 2.42 21.75
N ILE A 42 7.35 1.84 20.98
CA ILE A 42 7.01 1.09 19.76
C ILE A 42 6.85 -0.38 20.11
N VAL A 43 5.62 -0.90 19.92
CA VAL A 43 5.24 -2.28 20.21
C VAL A 43 5.18 -3.07 18.90
N ALA A 44 6.14 -3.98 18.69
CA ALA A 44 6.16 -4.86 17.53
C ALA A 44 5.21 -6.05 17.72
N ILE A 45 4.21 -6.18 16.83
CA ILE A 45 3.19 -7.21 16.85
C ILE A 45 3.41 -8.19 15.70
N LYS A 46 3.47 -9.49 15.99
CA LYS A 46 3.55 -10.54 14.97
C LYS A 46 2.18 -10.80 14.38
N THR A 47 2.05 -10.68 13.07
CA THR A 47 0.79 -10.92 12.35
C THR A 47 0.76 -12.29 11.68
N GLY A 48 -0.44 -12.77 11.34
CA GLY A 48 -0.64 -13.99 10.56
C GLY A 48 0.13 -13.97 9.24
N GLY A 49 0.12 -12.84 8.55
CA GLY A 49 0.85 -12.67 7.29
C GLY A 49 2.38 -12.76 7.40
N ASP A 50 2.94 -12.47 8.56
CA ASP A 50 4.38 -12.60 8.82
C ASP A 50 4.79 -14.06 9.07
N ARG A 51 3.85 -14.93 9.46
CA ARG A 51 4.07 -16.35 9.74
C ARG A 51 4.08 -17.20 8.49
N VAL A 52 3.24 -16.87 7.51
CA VAL A 52 3.09 -17.65 6.27
C VAL A 52 4.02 -17.09 5.20
N ARG A 53 5.05 -17.87 4.82
CA ARG A 53 6.08 -17.46 3.86
C ARG A 53 6.18 -18.35 2.62
N ASP A 54 5.48 -19.47 2.62
CA ASP A 54 5.64 -20.60 1.68
C ASP A 54 4.60 -20.62 0.54
N ARG A 55 3.54 -19.83 0.62
CA ARG A 55 2.46 -19.80 -0.37
C ARG A 55 1.99 -18.37 -0.72
N PRO A 56 1.28 -18.16 -1.86
CA PRO A 56 0.72 -16.87 -2.25
C PRO A 56 -0.20 -16.28 -1.18
N LEU A 57 -0.23 -14.94 -1.05
CA LEU A 57 -1.16 -14.25 -0.13
C LEU A 57 -2.63 -14.55 -0.46
N ALA A 58 -2.91 -14.84 -1.73
CA ALA A 58 -4.24 -15.21 -2.21
C ALA A 58 -4.76 -16.48 -1.53
N GLU A 59 -3.90 -17.47 -1.30
CA GLU A 59 -4.24 -18.77 -0.69
C GLU A 59 -4.32 -18.73 0.85
N VAL A 60 -3.70 -17.76 1.50
CA VAL A 60 -3.60 -17.66 2.98
C VAL A 60 -4.90 -17.14 3.59
N GLY A 61 -6.00 -17.25 3.01
CA GLY A 61 -7.34 -16.94 3.48
C GLY A 61 -7.50 -15.83 4.55
N GLY A 62 -8.43 -14.91 4.33
CA GLY A 62 -8.88 -13.93 5.32
C GLY A 62 -8.48 -12.48 5.01
N LYS A 63 -9.47 -11.59 5.11
CA LYS A 63 -9.29 -10.15 5.08
C LYS A 63 -8.48 -9.73 6.32
N GLY A 64 -7.58 -8.75 6.18
CA GLY A 64 -6.81 -8.23 7.33
C GLY A 64 -5.63 -9.10 7.78
N LEU A 65 -5.00 -9.87 6.87
CA LEU A 65 -3.88 -10.78 7.18
C LEU A 65 -2.69 -10.11 7.90
N PHE A 66 -2.49 -8.82 7.67
CA PHE A 66 -1.40 -8.03 8.25
C PHE A 66 -1.88 -7.04 9.33
N THR A 67 -3.18 -6.95 9.59
CA THR A 67 -3.74 -5.91 10.47
C THR A 67 -4.52 -6.47 11.66
N ARG A 68 -5.15 -7.64 11.53
CA ARG A 68 -6.06 -8.22 12.53
C ARG A 68 -5.49 -8.24 13.95
N GLU A 69 -4.25 -8.70 14.13
CA GLU A 69 -3.63 -8.76 15.46
C GLU A 69 -3.26 -7.37 16.01
N ILE A 70 -3.00 -6.41 15.13
CA ILE A 70 -2.73 -5.02 15.49
C ILE A 70 -4.04 -4.33 15.85
N GLU A 71 -5.09 -4.48 15.04
CA GLU A 71 -6.45 -3.99 15.28
C GLU A 71 -7.02 -4.56 16.59
N ALA A 72 -6.82 -5.86 16.86
CA ALA A 72 -7.19 -6.46 18.12
C ALA A 72 -6.42 -5.84 19.30
N ALA A 73 -5.11 -5.60 19.16
CA ALA A 73 -4.32 -4.96 20.20
C ALA A 73 -4.74 -3.50 20.43
N LEU A 74 -5.19 -2.81 19.37
CA LEU A 74 -5.73 -1.46 19.45
C LEU A 74 -7.09 -1.46 20.18
N GLY A 75 -8.00 -2.36 19.79
CA GLY A 75 -9.31 -2.52 20.43
C GLY A 75 -9.22 -2.88 21.91
N ASP A 76 -8.33 -3.81 22.27
CA ASP A 76 -8.09 -4.27 23.65
C ASP A 76 -7.34 -3.24 24.51
N GLY A 77 -6.89 -2.12 23.95
CA GLY A 77 -6.13 -1.10 24.66
C GLY A 77 -4.70 -1.53 25.05
N ARG A 78 -4.14 -2.56 24.39
CA ARG A 78 -2.71 -2.93 24.54
C ARG A 78 -1.79 -1.95 23.85
N ILE A 79 -2.27 -1.31 22.77
CA ILE A 79 -1.65 -0.17 22.09
C ILE A 79 -2.65 0.98 22.01
N ASP A 80 -2.16 2.18 21.79
CA ASP A 80 -2.97 3.40 21.73
C ASP A 80 -3.12 3.90 20.30
N LEU A 81 -2.14 3.59 19.44
CA LEU A 81 -2.02 3.99 18.04
C LEU A 81 -1.46 2.81 17.23
N ALA A 82 -2.00 2.56 16.05
CA ALA A 82 -1.43 1.62 15.09
C ALA A 82 -0.87 2.33 13.86
N VAL A 83 0.30 1.89 13.38
CA VAL A 83 0.98 2.45 12.21
C VAL A 83 1.00 1.43 11.08
N HIS A 84 0.45 1.83 9.92
CA HIS A 84 0.29 0.97 8.76
C HIS A 84 0.84 1.58 7.47
N SER A 85 1.35 0.73 6.58
CA SER A 85 1.41 1.06 5.15
C SER A 85 -0.01 1.06 4.60
N MET A 86 -0.50 2.19 4.07
CA MET A 86 -1.89 2.31 3.62
C MET A 86 -2.27 1.32 2.52
N LYS A 87 -1.33 0.90 1.68
CA LYS A 87 -1.57 -0.10 0.63
C LYS A 87 -1.85 -1.52 1.16
N ASP A 88 -1.44 -1.81 2.40
CA ASP A 88 -1.60 -3.12 3.03
C ASP A 88 -2.87 -3.19 3.91
N LEU A 89 -3.53 -2.04 4.11
CA LEU A 89 -4.71 -1.89 4.93
C LEU A 89 -5.98 -2.14 4.09
N PRO A 90 -6.89 -3.03 4.54
CA PRO A 90 -8.18 -3.23 3.88
C PRO A 90 -8.96 -1.92 3.69
N THR A 91 -9.87 -1.87 2.71
CA THR A 91 -10.72 -0.69 2.48
C THR A 91 -11.72 -0.46 3.61
N TRP A 92 -12.13 -1.53 4.28
CA TRP A 92 -12.97 -1.50 5.48
C TRP A 92 -12.10 -1.61 6.74
N LEU A 93 -12.56 -1.05 7.83
CA LEU A 93 -11.96 -1.17 9.17
C LEU A 93 -12.96 -1.81 10.11
N PRO A 94 -12.51 -2.47 11.20
CA PRO A 94 -13.38 -2.91 12.27
C PRO A 94 -14.17 -1.74 12.89
N ASP A 95 -15.38 -2.02 13.35
CA ASP A 95 -16.19 -1.02 14.06
C ASP A 95 -15.42 -0.45 15.26
N GLY A 96 -15.50 0.85 15.45
CA GLY A 96 -14.81 1.57 16.51
C GLY A 96 -13.36 1.91 16.23
N LEU A 97 -12.84 1.60 15.04
CA LEU A 97 -11.50 2.01 14.58
C LEU A 97 -11.59 2.97 13.39
N GLU A 98 -10.64 3.90 13.29
CA GLU A 98 -10.56 4.85 12.17
C GLU A 98 -9.10 5.19 11.82
N ILE A 99 -8.86 5.56 10.56
CA ILE A 99 -7.62 6.24 10.17
C ILE A 99 -7.78 7.72 10.48
N ALA A 100 -7.16 8.16 11.57
CA ALA A 100 -7.27 9.53 12.05
C ALA A 100 -6.29 10.50 11.38
N ALA A 101 -5.19 9.98 10.80
CA ALA A 101 -4.20 10.78 10.07
C ALA A 101 -3.47 9.94 9.01
N VAL A 102 -3.04 10.61 7.96
CA VAL A 102 -2.09 10.09 6.97
C VAL A 102 -0.90 11.03 6.91
N LEU A 103 0.29 10.51 7.12
CA LEU A 103 1.52 11.28 7.07
C LEU A 103 1.83 11.78 5.64
N PRO A 104 2.72 12.79 5.47
CA PRO A 104 3.20 13.19 4.15
C PRO A 104 3.60 11.97 3.32
N ARG A 105 2.97 11.84 2.15
CA ARG A 105 3.15 10.68 1.27
C ARG A 105 4.52 10.72 0.61
N GLU A 106 5.28 9.66 0.77
CA GLU A 106 6.49 9.42 0.00
C GLU A 106 6.15 9.02 -1.43
N ASP A 107 7.12 9.03 -2.34
CA ASP A 107 6.97 8.70 -3.76
C ASP A 107 6.17 7.39 -3.96
N PRO A 108 5.02 7.43 -4.60
CA PRO A 108 4.15 6.26 -4.77
C PRO A 108 4.64 5.27 -5.83
N ARG A 109 5.64 5.62 -6.63
CA ARG A 109 6.09 4.80 -7.76
C ARG A 109 6.66 3.46 -7.33
N ASP A 110 6.65 2.52 -8.27
CA ASP A 110 7.43 1.29 -8.16
C ASP A 110 8.86 1.55 -8.62
N ALA A 111 9.82 0.97 -7.92
CA ALA A 111 11.22 0.91 -8.31
C ALA A 111 11.47 -0.37 -9.09
N PHE A 112 12.14 -0.27 -10.23
CA PHE A 112 12.61 -1.40 -11.02
C PHE A 112 13.99 -1.83 -10.57
N LEU A 113 14.18 -3.13 -10.40
CA LEU A 113 15.45 -3.74 -9.95
C LEU A 113 15.81 -4.91 -10.87
N SER A 114 16.92 -4.79 -11.57
CA SER A 114 17.44 -5.82 -12.47
C SER A 114 18.91 -5.58 -12.80
N PRO A 115 19.74 -6.62 -12.93
CA PRO A 115 21.09 -6.48 -13.47
C PRO A 115 21.12 -6.27 -15.00
N HIS A 116 20.01 -6.48 -15.71
CA HIS A 116 19.93 -6.47 -17.17
C HIS A 116 19.61 -5.11 -17.79
N GLY A 117 19.31 -4.08 -16.99
CA GLY A 117 19.02 -2.74 -17.51
C GLY A 117 18.12 -1.92 -16.59
N ARG A 118 17.59 -0.82 -17.12
CA ARG A 118 16.85 0.17 -16.36
C ARG A 118 15.35 0.17 -16.64
N ARG A 119 14.89 -0.56 -17.65
CA ARG A 119 13.49 -0.63 -18.10
C ARG A 119 13.04 -2.07 -18.21
N ILE A 120 11.74 -2.30 -18.11
CA ILE A 120 11.14 -3.62 -18.36
C ILE A 120 11.47 -4.11 -19.77
N ALA A 121 11.53 -3.18 -20.73
CA ALA A 121 11.89 -3.47 -22.12
C ALA A 121 13.33 -3.98 -22.31
N ASP A 122 14.24 -3.68 -21.39
CA ASP A 122 15.65 -4.10 -21.46
C ASP A 122 15.87 -5.56 -21.03
N LEU A 123 14.83 -6.21 -20.47
CA LEU A 123 14.91 -7.61 -20.04
C LEU A 123 15.08 -8.57 -21.22
N PRO A 124 15.92 -9.61 -21.10
CA PRO A 124 16.01 -10.67 -22.07
C PRO A 124 14.64 -11.33 -22.34
N GLU A 125 14.48 -11.91 -23.54
CA GLU A 125 13.29 -12.71 -23.85
C GLU A 125 13.17 -13.89 -22.89
N GLY A 126 11.96 -14.13 -22.38
CA GLY A 126 11.67 -15.19 -21.43
C GLY A 126 12.27 -14.99 -20.03
N ALA A 127 12.79 -13.81 -19.71
CA ALA A 127 13.37 -13.51 -18.40
C ALA A 127 12.40 -13.75 -17.24
N VAL A 128 12.95 -14.13 -16.09
CA VAL A 128 12.20 -14.46 -14.88
C VAL A 128 11.91 -13.19 -14.08
N PHE A 129 10.64 -12.79 -14.02
CA PHE A 129 10.20 -11.66 -13.22
C PHE A 129 9.61 -12.10 -11.88
N GLY A 130 10.27 -11.72 -10.78
CA GLY A 130 9.87 -12.11 -9.43
C GLY A 130 8.86 -11.14 -8.81
N THR A 131 7.65 -11.59 -8.50
CA THR A 131 6.66 -10.78 -7.77
C THR A 131 5.66 -11.65 -7.00
N ALA A 132 5.08 -11.10 -5.92
CA ALA A 132 3.93 -11.65 -5.22
C ALA A 132 2.70 -10.75 -5.38
N SER A 133 2.79 -9.71 -6.22
CA SER A 133 1.73 -8.73 -6.45
C SER A 133 1.07 -9.00 -7.78
N LEU A 134 -0.20 -9.42 -7.76
CA LEU A 134 -0.99 -9.63 -8.98
C LEU A 134 -1.10 -8.34 -9.81
N ARG A 135 -1.16 -7.17 -9.16
CA ARG A 135 -1.14 -5.86 -9.83
C ARG A 135 0.13 -5.65 -10.66
N ARG A 136 1.30 -5.98 -10.12
CA ARG A 136 2.57 -5.88 -10.86
C ARG A 136 2.65 -6.92 -11.95
N GLN A 137 2.33 -8.16 -11.63
CA GLN A 137 2.33 -9.27 -12.57
C GLN A 137 1.48 -8.94 -13.80
N ALA A 138 0.23 -8.54 -13.62
CA ALA A 138 -0.69 -8.21 -14.71
C ALA A 138 -0.14 -7.11 -15.63
N GLN A 139 0.37 -6.02 -15.05
CA GLN A 139 0.90 -4.91 -15.82
C GLN A 139 2.21 -5.27 -16.55
N VAL A 140 3.09 -6.05 -15.92
CA VAL A 140 4.33 -6.54 -16.56
C VAL A 140 4.01 -7.48 -17.71
N LEU A 141 3.11 -8.44 -17.52
CA LEU A 141 2.74 -9.40 -18.58
C LEU A 141 1.99 -8.74 -19.73
N ALA A 142 1.23 -7.67 -19.48
CA ALA A 142 0.61 -6.88 -20.54
C ALA A 142 1.65 -6.13 -21.41
N LEU A 143 2.76 -5.70 -20.82
CA LEU A 143 3.87 -5.03 -21.53
C LEU A 143 4.80 -6.04 -22.21
N ARG A 144 5.05 -7.18 -21.56
CA ARG A 144 6.01 -8.22 -21.95
C ARG A 144 5.41 -9.61 -21.70
N PRO A 145 4.54 -10.09 -22.62
CA PRO A 145 3.89 -11.40 -22.49
C PRO A 145 4.86 -12.60 -22.50
N ASP A 146 6.06 -12.38 -23.00
CA ASP A 146 7.13 -13.37 -23.05
C ASP A 146 7.78 -13.64 -21.69
N LEU A 147 7.64 -12.73 -20.71
CA LEU A 147 8.27 -12.89 -19.40
C LEU A 147 7.61 -13.98 -18.56
N ARG A 148 8.42 -14.67 -17.78
CA ARG A 148 7.95 -15.69 -16.84
C ARG A 148 7.83 -15.12 -15.44
N CYS A 149 6.61 -14.82 -14.98
CA CYS A 149 6.36 -14.36 -13.63
C CYS A 149 6.44 -15.53 -12.63
N VAL A 150 7.21 -15.33 -11.55
CA VAL A 150 7.36 -16.30 -10.45
C VAL A 150 7.10 -15.64 -9.10
N LEU A 151 6.66 -16.44 -8.12
CA LEU A 151 6.41 -15.96 -6.78
C LEU A 151 7.69 -15.52 -6.07
N LEU A 152 7.83 -14.23 -5.77
CA LEU A 152 8.92 -13.67 -5.00
C LEU A 152 8.40 -13.04 -3.70
N ARG A 153 8.56 -13.73 -2.57
CA ARG A 153 8.13 -13.28 -1.23
C ARG A 153 9.30 -12.99 -0.30
N GLY A 154 8.98 -12.32 0.79
CA GLY A 154 9.90 -11.88 1.82
C GLY A 154 9.85 -10.36 2.02
N ASN A 155 10.60 -9.87 3.00
CA ASN A 155 10.83 -8.44 3.18
C ASN A 155 11.76 -7.89 2.07
N VAL A 156 12.04 -6.59 2.10
CA VAL A 156 12.90 -5.92 1.10
C VAL A 156 14.26 -6.61 1.00
N ASP A 157 14.95 -6.82 2.11
CA ASP A 157 16.29 -7.44 2.12
C ASP A 157 16.30 -8.85 1.56
N THR A 158 15.26 -9.65 1.87
CA THR A 158 15.14 -11.01 1.33
C THR A 158 14.99 -11.00 -0.19
N ARG A 159 14.16 -10.08 -0.74
CA ARG A 159 13.93 -9.99 -2.19
C ARG A 159 15.16 -9.49 -2.92
N LEU A 160 15.87 -8.50 -2.36
CA LEU A 160 17.14 -8.00 -2.91
C LEU A 160 18.20 -9.10 -2.95
N ARG A 161 18.31 -9.88 -1.87
CA ARG A 161 19.25 -11.01 -1.82
C ARG A 161 18.93 -12.08 -2.87
N LYS A 162 17.64 -12.40 -3.08
CA LYS A 162 17.20 -13.36 -4.10
C LYS A 162 17.49 -12.88 -5.51
N LEU A 163 17.28 -11.59 -5.79
CA LEU A 163 17.66 -10.97 -7.06
C LEU A 163 19.19 -11.04 -7.26
N ALA A 164 19.98 -10.67 -6.24
CA ALA A 164 21.43 -10.75 -6.30
C ALA A 164 21.98 -12.18 -6.45
N ALA A 165 21.24 -13.18 -5.96
CA ALA A 165 21.56 -14.60 -6.13
C ALA A 165 21.15 -15.16 -7.50
N GLY A 166 20.50 -14.36 -8.37
CA GLY A 166 20.03 -14.81 -9.68
C GLY A 166 18.82 -15.75 -9.63
N GLU A 167 18.07 -15.80 -8.51
CA GLU A 167 16.83 -16.57 -8.45
C GLU A 167 15.75 -15.97 -9.39
N VAL A 168 15.87 -14.69 -9.69
CA VAL A 168 15.04 -13.95 -10.66
C VAL A 168 15.91 -12.93 -11.39
N ASP A 169 15.51 -12.58 -12.63
CA ASP A 169 16.23 -11.61 -13.47
C ASP A 169 15.79 -10.16 -13.17
N ALA A 170 14.59 -9.98 -12.67
CA ALA A 170 14.08 -8.68 -12.29
C ALA A 170 13.01 -8.79 -11.20
N THR A 171 12.81 -7.68 -10.50
CA THR A 171 11.69 -7.49 -9.57
C THR A 171 11.31 -6.02 -9.47
N MET A 172 10.19 -5.74 -8.79
CA MET A 172 9.79 -4.40 -8.40
C MET A 172 9.57 -4.31 -6.91
N LEU A 173 10.00 -3.18 -6.34
CA LEU A 173 9.71 -2.80 -4.95
C LEU A 173 9.07 -1.41 -4.92
N ALA A 174 8.32 -1.08 -3.87
CA ALA A 174 7.86 0.29 -3.69
C ALA A 174 9.05 1.20 -3.39
N LEU A 175 9.24 2.26 -4.17
CA LEU A 175 10.34 3.21 -3.99
C LEU A 175 10.35 3.81 -2.59
N ALA A 176 9.18 4.17 -2.07
CA ALA A 176 9.00 4.63 -0.70
C ALA A 176 9.55 3.66 0.36
N GLY A 177 9.43 2.36 0.12
CA GLY A 177 9.98 1.34 1.01
C GLY A 177 11.51 1.29 0.98
N LEU A 178 12.10 1.42 -0.20
CA LEU A 178 13.56 1.49 -0.36
C LEU A 178 14.12 2.75 0.30
N ARG A 179 13.51 3.92 0.08
CA ARG A 179 13.93 5.19 0.69
C ARG A 179 13.92 5.12 2.22
N ARG A 180 12.83 4.63 2.82
CA ARG A 180 12.70 4.50 4.28
C ARG A 180 13.73 3.55 4.91
N LEU A 181 14.25 2.63 4.11
CA LEU A 181 15.30 1.70 4.54
C LEU A 181 16.72 2.16 4.15
N GLY A 182 16.86 3.34 3.51
CA GLY A 182 18.15 3.81 2.99
C GLY A 182 18.71 2.96 1.84
N ARG A 183 17.82 2.27 1.11
CA ARG A 183 18.16 1.32 0.03
C ARG A 183 17.76 1.84 -1.37
N GLU A 184 17.54 3.14 -1.52
CA GLU A 184 17.12 3.73 -2.81
C GLU A 184 18.14 3.46 -3.93
N ALA A 185 19.43 3.44 -3.61
CA ALA A 185 20.50 3.16 -4.57
C ALA A 185 20.45 1.76 -5.22
N GLU A 186 19.68 0.85 -4.67
CA GLU A 186 19.45 -0.49 -5.25
C GLU A 186 18.52 -0.44 -6.47
N ALA A 187 17.71 0.62 -6.60
CA ALA A 187 16.80 0.79 -7.72
C ALA A 187 17.54 1.26 -8.97
N GLN A 188 17.35 0.58 -10.10
CA GLN A 188 17.85 1.01 -11.39
C GLN A 188 17.04 2.17 -11.96
N ALA A 189 15.74 2.20 -11.70
CA ALA A 189 14.85 3.30 -12.09
C ALA A 189 13.60 3.35 -11.20
N ALA A 190 13.02 4.54 -11.08
CA ALA A 190 11.63 4.72 -10.65
C ALA A 190 10.75 4.65 -11.90
N LEU A 191 9.79 3.71 -11.92
CA LEU A 191 8.92 3.50 -13.08
C LEU A 191 7.87 4.61 -13.18
N ASP A 192 7.61 5.05 -14.41
CA ASP A 192 6.55 6.00 -14.67
C ASP A 192 5.17 5.38 -14.37
N PRO A 193 4.25 6.09 -13.71
CA PRO A 193 2.90 5.60 -13.49
C PRO A 193 2.10 5.30 -14.77
N ASP A 194 2.49 5.84 -15.93
CA ASP A 194 1.91 5.48 -17.21
C ASP A 194 2.36 4.10 -17.68
N GLU A 195 3.55 3.64 -17.26
CA GLU A 195 4.06 2.30 -17.52
C GLU A 195 3.53 1.31 -16.48
N ILE A 196 3.73 1.61 -15.18
CA ILE A 196 3.28 0.76 -14.07
C ILE A 196 2.55 1.62 -13.03
N LEU A 197 1.22 1.54 -13.06
CA LEU A 197 0.38 2.26 -12.12
C LEU A 197 0.52 1.67 -10.70
N PRO A 198 0.80 2.51 -9.67
CA PRO A 198 1.04 2.05 -8.30
C PRO A 198 -0.19 1.44 -7.62
N ALA A 199 0.03 0.74 -6.51
CA ALA A 199 -1.05 0.32 -5.63
C ALA A 199 -1.67 1.54 -4.93
N ALA A 200 -2.98 1.49 -4.71
CA ALA A 200 -3.66 2.49 -3.89
C ALA A 200 -3.01 2.63 -2.51
N GLY A 201 -2.76 3.85 -2.09
CA GLY A 201 -2.09 4.16 -0.82
C GLY A 201 -0.60 3.81 -0.78
N GLN A 202 0.04 3.41 -1.88
CA GLN A 202 1.48 3.17 -1.90
C GLN A 202 2.25 4.44 -1.54
N GLY A 203 3.25 4.33 -0.67
CA GLY A 203 4.05 5.44 -0.16
C GLY A 203 3.45 6.13 1.08
N ALA A 204 2.16 5.96 1.36
CA ALA A 204 1.48 6.59 2.49
C ALA A 204 1.53 5.73 3.76
N ILE A 205 1.72 6.39 4.91
CA ILE A 205 1.62 5.82 6.26
C ILE A 205 0.33 6.32 6.87
N GLY A 206 -0.53 5.40 7.33
CA GLY A 206 -1.75 5.68 8.06
C GLY A 206 -1.59 5.46 9.55
N LEU A 207 -2.24 6.31 10.32
CA LEU A 207 -2.32 6.27 11.77
C LEU A 207 -3.75 5.87 12.17
N GLU A 208 -3.91 4.64 12.66
CA GLU A 208 -5.20 4.09 13.06
C GLU A 208 -5.36 4.19 14.58
N VAL A 209 -6.53 4.61 15.01
CA VAL A 209 -6.88 4.84 16.41
C VAL A 209 -8.28 4.32 16.71
N ARG A 210 -8.60 4.17 18.00
CA ARG A 210 -9.99 3.99 18.43
C ARG A 210 -10.78 5.29 18.19
N SER A 211 -11.94 5.19 17.57
CA SER A 211 -12.79 6.34 17.23
C SER A 211 -13.25 7.11 18.46
N GLU A 212 -13.37 6.46 19.62
CA GLU A 212 -13.79 7.06 20.88
C GLU A 212 -12.62 7.68 21.67
N ASP A 213 -11.36 7.36 21.35
CA ASP A 213 -10.18 7.89 22.06
C ASP A 213 -9.84 9.30 21.59
N ARG A 214 -10.58 10.28 22.11
CA ARG A 214 -10.38 11.70 21.78
C ARG A 214 -8.95 12.16 22.01
N ARG A 215 -8.31 11.71 23.11
CA ARG A 215 -6.95 12.09 23.44
C ARG A 215 -5.96 11.69 22.34
N VAL A 216 -5.98 10.45 21.88
CA VAL A 216 -5.07 9.98 20.84
C VAL A 216 -5.42 10.60 19.47
N ARG A 217 -6.72 10.74 19.17
CA ARG A 217 -7.18 11.41 17.95
C ARG A 217 -6.66 12.84 17.83
N ASP A 218 -6.74 13.61 18.92
CA ASP A 218 -6.26 15.00 18.92
C ASP A 218 -4.73 15.07 18.77
N LEU A 219 -3.98 14.12 19.35
CA LEU A 219 -2.54 14.00 19.15
C LEU A 219 -2.19 13.73 17.66
N VAL A 220 -2.83 12.76 17.04
CA VAL A 220 -2.47 12.36 15.66
C VAL A 220 -2.95 13.36 14.59
N ARG A 221 -3.99 14.14 14.87
CA ARG A 221 -4.48 15.19 13.95
C ARG A 221 -3.43 16.23 13.61
N LEU A 222 -2.52 16.57 14.53
CA LEU A 222 -1.47 17.56 14.28
C LEU A 222 -0.41 17.07 13.30
N VAL A 223 -0.29 15.76 13.08
CA VAL A 223 0.64 15.18 12.12
C VAL A 223 -0.05 14.73 10.81
N ASP A 224 -1.36 14.94 10.69
CA ASP A 224 -2.06 14.67 9.44
C ASP A 224 -1.55 15.58 8.31
N HIS A 225 -1.41 15.00 7.12
CA HIS A 225 -1.11 15.74 5.91
C HIS A 225 -2.34 15.74 4.99
N PRO A 226 -3.17 16.80 5.01
CA PRO A 226 -4.47 16.82 4.34
C PRO A 226 -4.42 16.47 2.86
N ALA A 227 -3.35 16.88 2.15
CA ALA A 227 -3.18 16.53 0.74
C ALA A 227 -2.96 15.02 0.53
N SER A 228 -2.18 14.36 1.38
CA SER A 228 -2.00 12.89 1.35
C SER A 228 -3.27 12.18 1.74
N SER A 229 -3.96 12.65 2.79
CA SER A 229 -5.23 12.08 3.26
C SER A 229 -6.29 12.06 2.17
N ARG A 230 -6.47 13.17 1.45
CA ARG A 230 -7.42 13.27 0.33
C ARG A 230 -7.06 12.34 -0.83
N ARG A 231 -5.78 12.30 -1.24
CA ARG A 231 -5.31 11.41 -2.31
C ARG A 231 -5.56 9.95 -1.98
N VAL A 232 -5.17 9.52 -0.78
CA VAL A 232 -5.38 8.16 -0.29
C VAL A 232 -6.87 7.83 -0.18
N ALA A 233 -7.71 8.79 0.25
CA ALA A 233 -9.15 8.61 0.34
C ALA A 233 -9.80 8.39 -1.03
N ALA A 234 -9.38 9.12 -2.07
CA ALA A 234 -9.84 8.92 -3.44
C ALA A 234 -9.47 7.52 -3.95
N GLU A 235 -8.21 7.13 -3.79
CA GLU A 235 -7.72 5.82 -4.22
C GLU A 235 -8.45 4.67 -3.50
N ARG A 236 -8.62 4.76 -2.18
CA ARG A 236 -9.34 3.74 -1.39
C ARG A 236 -10.82 3.66 -1.74
N ALA A 237 -11.48 4.81 -2.01
CA ALA A 237 -12.87 4.82 -2.44
C ALA A 237 -13.08 4.17 -3.82
N CYS A 238 -12.09 4.22 -4.70
CA CYS A 238 -12.11 3.46 -5.95
C CYS A 238 -12.04 1.94 -5.67
N LEU A 239 -11.10 1.51 -4.83
CA LEU A 239 -10.99 0.09 -4.44
C LEU A 239 -12.24 -0.43 -3.74
N GLU A 240 -12.88 0.38 -2.90
CA GLU A 240 -14.12 0.03 -2.19
C GLU A 240 -15.25 -0.37 -3.15
N VAL A 241 -15.42 0.41 -4.24
CA VAL A 241 -16.43 0.11 -5.29
C VAL A 241 -16.12 -1.19 -6.04
N LEU A 242 -14.83 -1.51 -6.18
CA LEU A 242 -14.36 -2.70 -6.90
C LEU A 242 -14.26 -3.96 -6.02
N ASP A 243 -14.69 -3.88 -4.75
CA ASP A 243 -14.45 -4.92 -3.73
C ASP A 243 -12.99 -5.36 -3.66
N GLY A 244 -12.09 -4.39 -3.95
CA GLY A 244 -10.68 -4.63 -4.12
C GLY A 244 -9.99 -4.98 -2.81
N SER A 245 -9.09 -5.94 -2.91
CA SER A 245 -8.19 -6.36 -1.83
C SER A 245 -6.77 -6.48 -2.38
N CYS A 246 -5.79 -6.78 -1.53
CA CYS A 246 -4.42 -7.10 -1.96
C CYS A 246 -4.35 -8.32 -2.90
N ARG A 247 -5.45 -9.04 -3.07
CA ARG A 247 -5.62 -10.24 -3.91
C ARG A 247 -6.17 -9.91 -5.30
N THR A 248 -6.59 -8.68 -5.53
CA THR A 248 -7.15 -8.24 -6.82
C THR A 248 -6.12 -7.38 -7.55
N PRO A 249 -5.87 -7.60 -8.85
CA PRO A 249 -4.92 -6.81 -9.64
C PRO A 249 -5.51 -5.43 -9.97
N ILE A 250 -5.62 -4.59 -8.95
CA ILE A 250 -6.10 -3.21 -9.01
C ILE A 250 -4.96 -2.26 -8.72
N ALA A 251 -4.89 -1.17 -9.45
CA ALA A 251 -4.05 -0.02 -9.19
C ALA A 251 -4.89 1.26 -9.10
N ALA A 252 -4.45 2.22 -8.31
CA ALA A 252 -5.05 3.54 -8.26
C ALA A 252 -4.03 4.57 -7.78
N LEU A 253 -3.98 5.72 -8.46
CA LEU A 253 -3.10 6.83 -8.13
C LEU A 253 -3.86 8.16 -8.29
N ALA A 254 -4.04 8.88 -7.19
CA ALA A 254 -4.55 10.23 -7.18
C ALA A 254 -3.41 11.24 -7.11
N GLU A 255 -3.45 12.24 -7.99
CA GLU A 255 -2.44 13.29 -8.10
C GLU A 255 -3.13 14.66 -8.13
N PRO A 256 -2.47 15.71 -7.61
CA PRO A 256 -3.01 17.05 -7.75
C PRO A 256 -2.97 17.48 -9.23
N VAL A 257 -3.96 18.24 -9.66
CA VAL A 257 -3.96 18.92 -10.95
C VAL A 257 -3.72 20.42 -10.76
N GLU A 258 -3.39 21.13 -11.86
CA GLU A 258 -3.09 22.58 -11.81
C GLU A 258 -4.25 23.43 -11.28
N VAL A 259 -5.50 22.97 -11.44
CA VAL A 259 -6.66 23.65 -10.88
C VAL A 259 -6.63 23.51 -9.35
N ALA A 260 -6.67 24.63 -8.65
CA ALA A 260 -6.58 24.68 -7.19
C ALA A 260 -7.57 23.72 -6.52
N GLY A 261 -7.04 22.79 -5.74
CA GLY A 261 -7.84 21.79 -5.03
C GLY A 261 -8.39 20.66 -5.89
N GLY A 262 -8.02 20.56 -7.18
CA GLY A 262 -8.40 19.46 -8.04
C GLY A 262 -7.53 18.22 -7.86
N LEU A 263 -8.11 17.05 -8.17
CA LEU A 263 -7.42 15.76 -8.23
C LEU A 263 -7.67 15.10 -9.59
N ARG A 264 -6.63 14.45 -10.12
CA ARG A 264 -6.73 13.44 -11.19
C ARG A 264 -6.56 12.08 -10.54
N LEU A 265 -7.45 11.15 -10.83
CA LEU A 265 -7.37 9.78 -10.38
C LEU A 265 -7.23 8.86 -11.60
N ARG A 266 -6.09 8.18 -11.70
CA ARG A 266 -5.86 7.10 -12.64
C ARG A 266 -6.07 5.79 -11.91
N ALA A 267 -6.85 4.88 -12.49
CA ALA A 267 -7.09 3.58 -11.91
C ALA A 267 -7.14 2.49 -12.99
N LEU A 268 -6.86 1.26 -12.62
CA LEU A 268 -7.02 0.11 -13.49
C LEU A 268 -7.44 -1.14 -12.70
N VAL A 269 -8.08 -2.05 -13.42
CA VAL A 269 -8.29 -3.44 -13.02
C VAL A 269 -7.83 -4.34 -14.16
N ALA A 270 -7.21 -5.48 -13.86
CA ALA A 270 -6.61 -6.35 -14.87
C ALA A 270 -6.88 -7.83 -14.58
N GLN A 271 -6.78 -8.69 -15.60
CA GLN A 271 -6.58 -10.13 -15.39
C GLN A 271 -5.13 -10.38 -14.93
N PRO A 272 -4.90 -11.36 -14.03
CA PRO A 272 -3.55 -11.64 -13.50
C PRO A 272 -2.50 -11.98 -14.55
N ASP A 273 -2.93 -12.51 -15.69
CA ASP A 273 -2.09 -12.86 -16.85
C ASP A 273 -1.83 -11.67 -17.81
N GLY A 274 -2.37 -10.49 -17.51
CA GLY A 274 -2.21 -9.28 -18.32
C GLY A 274 -3.00 -9.26 -19.63
N SER A 275 -3.84 -10.28 -19.90
CA SER A 275 -4.60 -10.40 -21.14
C SER A 275 -5.65 -9.31 -21.31
N GLU A 276 -6.23 -8.84 -20.21
CA GLU A 276 -7.23 -7.77 -20.20
C GLU A 276 -6.90 -6.74 -19.12
N ILE A 277 -6.87 -5.46 -19.51
CA ILE A 277 -6.70 -4.32 -18.60
C ILE A 277 -7.72 -3.24 -18.94
N TYR A 278 -8.55 -2.89 -17.99
CA TYR A 278 -9.47 -1.77 -18.07
C TYR A 278 -8.92 -0.59 -17.28
N ARG A 279 -9.00 0.62 -17.86
CA ARG A 279 -8.43 1.84 -17.27
C ARG A 279 -9.50 2.91 -17.14
N SER A 280 -9.39 3.70 -16.08
CA SER A 280 -10.14 4.93 -15.83
C SER A 280 -9.15 6.06 -15.57
N ASP A 281 -9.41 7.22 -16.12
CA ASP A 281 -8.64 8.45 -15.92
C ASP A 281 -9.61 9.62 -15.80
N CYS A 282 -9.91 10.00 -14.58
CA CYS A 282 -10.87 11.04 -14.31
C CYS A 282 -10.27 12.15 -13.44
N SER A 283 -10.76 13.39 -13.66
CA SER A 283 -10.37 14.55 -12.87
C SER A 283 -11.61 15.23 -12.31
N GLY A 284 -11.45 15.84 -11.13
CA GLY A 284 -12.57 16.49 -10.49
C GLY A 284 -12.14 17.26 -9.23
N PRO A 285 -13.11 17.82 -8.50
CA PRO A 285 -12.86 18.44 -7.21
C PRO A 285 -12.21 17.45 -6.24
N GLY A 286 -11.27 17.93 -5.43
CA GLY A 286 -10.56 17.12 -4.43
C GLY A 286 -10.14 17.97 -3.22
N ALA A 287 -10.69 19.20 -3.11
CA ALA A 287 -10.38 20.11 -2.01
C ALA A 287 -10.87 19.58 -0.66
N GLY A 288 -12.02 18.90 -0.66
CA GLY A 288 -12.61 18.24 0.51
C GLY A 288 -12.43 16.73 0.50
N MET A 289 -12.51 16.10 1.67
CA MET A 289 -12.47 14.63 1.83
C MET A 289 -13.67 13.97 1.11
N ALA A 290 -14.84 14.59 1.16
CA ALA A 290 -16.05 14.10 0.49
C ALA A 290 -15.89 14.10 -1.04
N ASP A 291 -15.32 15.18 -1.61
CA ASP A 291 -15.07 15.30 -3.04
C ASP A 291 -14.06 14.27 -3.52
N ALA A 292 -12.96 14.11 -2.78
CA ALA A 292 -11.94 13.11 -3.08
C ALA A 292 -12.52 11.68 -3.10
N LYS A 293 -13.33 11.31 -2.10
CA LYS A 293 -14.04 10.02 -2.08
C LYS A 293 -15.05 9.89 -3.23
N ALA A 294 -15.75 10.97 -3.57
CA ALA A 294 -16.70 10.98 -4.69
C ALA A 294 -15.99 10.69 -6.02
N LEU A 295 -14.85 11.33 -6.27
CA LEU A 295 -14.01 11.07 -7.44
C LEU A 295 -13.57 9.59 -7.49
N GLY A 296 -13.13 9.05 -6.37
CA GLY A 296 -12.77 7.62 -6.26
C GLY A 296 -13.92 6.69 -6.63
N ARG A 297 -15.13 6.98 -6.13
CA ARG A 297 -16.31 6.18 -6.48
C ARG A 297 -16.71 6.31 -7.97
N VAL A 298 -16.47 7.47 -8.58
CA VAL A 298 -16.69 7.65 -10.04
C VAL A 298 -15.76 6.71 -10.81
N ALA A 299 -14.44 6.76 -10.56
CA ALA A 299 -13.48 5.90 -11.21
C ALA A 299 -13.78 4.40 -11.00
N GLY A 300 -14.15 4.02 -9.77
CA GLY A 300 -14.51 2.63 -9.46
C GLY A 300 -15.74 2.13 -10.23
N ARG A 301 -16.80 2.96 -10.33
CA ARG A 301 -18.00 2.62 -11.11
C ARG A 301 -17.71 2.55 -12.60
N GLU A 302 -16.92 3.46 -13.13
CA GLU A 302 -16.50 3.43 -14.54
C GLU A 302 -15.74 2.13 -14.85
N LEU A 303 -14.77 1.75 -14.03
CA LEU A 303 -14.04 0.48 -14.21
C LEU A 303 -14.96 -0.73 -14.10
N ARG A 304 -15.91 -0.73 -13.17
CA ARG A 304 -16.88 -1.81 -13.03
C ARG A 304 -17.78 -1.93 -14.27
N GLN A 305 -18.20 -0.80 -14.83
CA GLN A 305 -19.00 -0.77 -16.07
C GLN A 305 -18.20 -1.23 -17.29
N LEU A 306 -16.94 -0.77 -17.42
CA LEU A 306 -16.06 -1.13 -18.56
C LEU A 306 -15.70 -2.62 -18.56
N ALA A 307 -15.35 -3.17 -17.42
CA ALA A 307 -14.95 -4.57 -17.29
C ALA A 307 -16.16 -5.53 -17.32
N GLY A 308 -17.28 -5.12 -16.77
CA GLY A 308 -18.51 -5.94 -16.70
C GLY A 308 -18.46 -7.04 -15.63
N ASP A 309 -19.64 -7.57 -15.27
CA ASP A 309 -19.76 -8.54 -14.17
C ASP A 309 -19.05 -9.87 -14.47
N ALA A 310 -19.00 -10.29 -15.73
CA ALA A 310 -18.32 -11.52 -16.14
C ALA A 310 -16.82 -11.48 -15.85
N PHE A 311 -16.17 -10.31 -16.04
CA PHE A 311 -14.77 -10.12 -15.69
C PHE A 311 -14.52 -10.29 -14.20
N PHE A 312 -15.35 -9.67 -13.34
CA PHE A 312 -15.19 -9.77 -11.89
C PHE A 312 -15.52 -11.17 -11.36
N ALA A 313 -16.50 -11.87 -11.95
CA ALA A 313 -16.79 -13.27 -11.64
C ALA A 313 -15.57 -14.16 -11.95
N ALA A 314 -15.02 -14.07 -13.16
CA ALA A 314 -13.83 -14.83 -13.56
C ALA A 314 -12.61 -14.50 -12.67
N LEU A 315 -12.46 -13.25 -12.24
CA LEU A 315 -11.40 -12.84 -11.33
C LEU A 315 -11.57 -13.45 -9.94
N SER A 316 -12.80 -13.53 -9.44
CA SER A 316 -13.12 -14.14 -8.16
C SER A 316 -12.88 -15.65 -8.16
N ASP A 317 -13.26 -16.34 -9.23
CA ASP A 317 -13.08 -17.78 -9.39
C ASP A 317 -11.58 -18.15 -9.43
N ARG A 318 -10.76 -17.40 -10.17
CA ARG A 318 -9.30 -17.61 -10.23
C ARG A 318 -8.59 -17.30 -8.91
N VAL A 319 -9.13 -16.40 -8.10
CA VAL A 319 -8.58 -16.04 -6.78
C VAL A 319 -9.09 -16.97 -5.68
N GLY A 320 -10.19 -17.70 -5.91
CA GLY A 320 -10.79 -18.65 -4.97
C GLY A 320 -10.50 -20.12 -5.25
N ALA A 321 -9.95 -20.45 -6.45
CA ALA A 321 -9.73 -21.81 -6.93
C ALA A 321 -8.29 -22.33 -6.68
N ASP A 322 -7.38 -21.49 -6.17
CA ASP A 322 -6.02 -21.83 -5.74
C ASP A 322 -5.99 -21.81 -4.17
#